data_2d381db1b4bd10740cc3c0f046aea5a2
#
_entry.id   2d381db1b4bd10740cc3c0f046aea5a2
#
_cell.length_a   1.000
_cell.length_b   1.000
_cell.length_c   1.000
_cell.angle_alpha   90.00
_cell.angle_beta   90.00
_cell.angle_gamma   90.00
#
_symmetry.space_group_name_H-M   'P 1'
#
loop_
_entity.id
_entity.type
_entity.pdbx_description
1 polymer ?
#
loop_
_entity_poly.entity_id
_entity_poly.type
_entity_poly.pdbx_seq_one_letter_code
_entity_poly.pdbx_strand_id
1 'polypeptide(L)'
;MEENFIERVTIRSFNAEDLEAIVEIDRKVLGKDRLSYWKQQISLANAHFPLSCLVAEFEGRVIGFILGEVSGGEFNVPDTVGWISTIGVDPAYQQQGVARKLSQEFIKNLKSIGVTIVYTLVNWSDWDLLRFFRAMGFSRGGEMINLELNLT
;
A
#
# COMPACT_ATOMS: atom_id res chain seq x y z
N MET A 1 1.49 -22.45 23.99
CA MET A 1 0.52 -21.79 23.07
C MET A 1 1.22 -21.56 21.74
N GLU A 2 0.62 -22.02 20.68
CA GLU A 2 1.14 -21.72 19.34
C GLU A 2 0.90 -20.25 19.04
N GLU A 3 1.95 -19.55 18.63
CA GLU A 3 1.82 -18.17 18.11
C GLU A 3 0.89 -18.18 16.89
N ASN A 4 -0.05 -17.26 16.87
CA ASN A 4 -0.92 -17.05 15.72
C ASN A 4 -0.09 -16.63 14.51
N PHE A 5 -0.43 -17.09 13.31
CA PHE A 5 0.26 -16.77 12.05
C PHE A 5 0.60 -15.26 11.94
N ILE A 6 -0.39 -14.40 12.21
CA ILE A 6 -0.18 -12.94 12.03
C ILE A 6 0.85 -12.37 13.02
N GLU A 7 1.02 -12.95 14.18
CA GLU A 7 2.03 -12.53 15.15
C GLU A 7 3.45 -12.85 14.67
N ARG A 8 3.58 -13.85 13.81
CA ARG A 8 4.85 -14.25 13.20
C ARG A 8 5.20 -13.47 11.95
N VAL A 9 4.28 -12.65 11.44
CA VAL A 9 4.52 -11.78 10.29
C VAL A 9 5.23 -10.51 10.76
N THR A 10 6.36 -10.21 10.17
CA THR A 10 7.14 -8.99 10.45
C THR A 10 6.91 -7.97 9.35
N ILE A 11 6.62 -6.73 9.74
CA ILE A 11 6.54 -5.61 8.80
C ILE A 11 7.86 -4.84 8.87
N ARG A 12 8.48 -4.62 7.74
CA ARG A 12 9.73 -3.87 7.64
C ARG A 12 9.77 -3.02 6.38
N SER A 13 10.72 -2.09 6.34
CA SER A 13 10.96 -1.28 5.14
C SER A 13 11.41 -2.16 3.98
N PHE A 14 11.01 -1.77 2.79
CA PHE A 14 11.49 -2.35 1.54
C PHE A 14 13.00 -2.20 1.42
N ASN A 15 13.66 -3.19 0.85
CA ASN A 15 15.02 -3.06 0.33
C ASN A 15 15.10 -3.60 -1.12
N ALA A 16 16.19 -3.28 -1.82
CA ALA A 16 16.32 -3.59 -3.24
C ALA A 16 16.18 -5.09 -3.56
N GLU A 17 16.52 -5.96 -2.62
CA GLU A 17 16.42 -7.42 -2.80
C GLU A 17 14.97 -7.91 -2.82
N ASP A 18 14.03 -7.10 -2.35
CA ASP A 18 12.61 -7.45 -2.29
C ASP A 18 11.88 -7.24 -3.63
N LEU A 19 12.50 -6.56 -4.58
CA LEU A 19 11.83 -6.15 -5.83
C LEU A 19 11.20 -7.33 -6.58
N GLU A 20 11.93 -8.41 -6.74
CA GLU A 20 11.43 -9.59 -7.47
C GLU A 20 10.21 -10.20 -6.78
N ALA A 21 10.24 -10.30 -5.46
CA ALA A 21 9.14 -10.83 -4.68
C ALA A 21 7.89 -9.95 -4.80
N ILE A 22 8.05 -8.63 -4.73
CA ILE A 22 6.94 -7.67 -4.89
C ILE A 22 6.33 -7.77 -6.29
N VAL A 23 7.16 -7.80 -7.33
CA VAL A 23 6.70 -7.91 -8.73
C VAL A 23 5.92 -9.20 -8.94
N GLU A 24 6.38 -10.31 -8.37
CA GLU A 24 5.69 -11.59 -8.46
C GLU A 24 4.33 -11.57 -7.76
N ILE A 25 4.25 -10.99 -6.57
CA ILE A 25 2.98 -10.85 -5.83
C ILE A 25 2.02 -9.95 -6.63
N ASP A 26 2.50 -8.82 -7.10
CA ASP A 26 1.71 -7.87 -7.88
C ASP A 26 1.15 -8.52 -9.16
N ARG A 27 1.97 -9.32 -9.83
CA ARG A 27 1.55 -10.09 -11.01
C ARG A 27 0.44 -11.07 -10.67
N LYS A 28 0.54 -11.78 -9.55
CA LYS A 28 -0.49 -12.72 -9.08
C LYS A 28 -1.80 -12.00 -8.75
N VAL A 29 -1.72 -10.81 -8.16
CA VAL A 29 -2.90 -10.04 -7.74
C VAL A 29 -3.58 -9.34 -8.92
N LEU A 30 -2.81 -8.70 -9.81
CA LEU A 30 -3.33 -7.91 -10.93
C LEU A 30 -3.39 -8.67 -12.25
N GLY A 31 -2.63 -9.75 -12.39
CA GLY A 31 -2.54 -10.49 -13.64
C GLY A 31 -1.66 -9.81 -14.71
N LYS A 32 -0.87 -8.81 -14.33
CA LYS A 32 0.01 -8.06 -15.23
C LYS A 32 1.40 -7.92 -14.66
N ASP A 33 2.41 -8.00 -15.51
CA ASP A 33 3.78 -7.69 -15.14
C ASP A 33 4.00 -6.18 -15.19
N ARG A 34 4.38 -5.59 -14.05
CA ARG A 34 4.62 -4.15 -13.92
C ARG A 34 6.03 -3.85 -13.41
N LEU A 35 7.02 -4.61 -13.83
CA LEU A 35 8.40 -4.43 -13.37
C LEU A 35 8.91 -2.99 -13.55
N SER A 36 8.65 -2.37 -14.71
CA SER A 36 9.07 -0.99 -14.98
C SER A 36 8.40 0.01 -14.04
N TYR A 37 7.12 -0.18 -13.76
CA TYR A 37 6.38 0.61 -12.79
C TYR A 37 7.03 0.52 -11.40
N TRP A 38 7.31 -0.69 -10.94
CA TRP A 38 7.90 -0.92 -9.62
C TRP A 38 9.30 -0.34 -9.50
N LYS A 39 10.14 -0.48 -10.52
CA LYS A 39 11.47 0.13 -10.53
C LYS A 39 11.40 1.65 -10.39
N GLN A 40 10.48 2.29 -11.08
CA GLN A 40 10.28 3.73 -11.01
C GLN A 40 9.75 4.16 -9.65
N GLN A 41 8.73 3.50 -9.14
CA GLN A 41 8.11 3.85 -7.85
C GLN A 41 9.08 3.68 -6.67
N ILE A 42 9.84 2.61 -6.67
CA ILE A 42 10.82 2.34 -5.62
C ILE A 42 11.96 3.36 -5.66
N SER A 43 12.43 3.74 -6.83
CA SER A 43 13.43 4.79 -6.98
C SER A 43 12.95 6.11 -6.40
N LEU A 44 11.71 6.50 -6.66
CA LEU A 44 11.10 7.72 -6.12
C LEU A 44 10.89 7.61 -4.60
N ALA A 45 10.39 6.49 -4.12
CA ALA A 45 10.14 6.27 -2.70
C ALA A 45 11.44 6.32 -1.88
N ASN A 46 12.50 5.71 -2.36
CA ASN A 46 13.80 5.73 -1.69
C ASN A 46 14.42 7.13 -1.63
N ALA A 47 14.16 7.97 -2.63
CA ALA A 47 14.67 9.33 -2.67
C ALA A 47 13.96 10.24 -1.67
N HIS A 48 12.69 9.97 -1.36
CA HIS A 48 11.84 10.88 -0.58
C HIS A 48 11.34 10.28 0.74
N PHE A 49 11.16 8.95 0.82
CA PHE A 49 10.48 8.37 1.98
C PHE A 49 10.77 6.86 2.17
N PRO A 50 11.80 6.48 2.93
CA PRO A 50 12.08 5.06 3.19
C PRO A 50 10.94 4.34 3.95
N LEU A 51 10.08 5.09 4.67
CA LEU A 51 8.96 4.53 5.44
C LEU A 51 7.69 4.34 4.61
N SER A 52 7.68 4.76 3.35
CA SER A 52 6.48 4.72 2.50
C SER A 52 6.34 3.43 1.69
N CYS A 53 7.36 2.59 1.69
CA CYS A 53 7.30 1.26 1.08
C CYS A 53 7.66 0.20 2.11
N LEU A 54 6.68 -0.59 2.51
CA LEU A 54 6.83 -1.63 3.52
C LEU A 54 6.53 -3.00 2.92
N VAL A 55 7.20 -4.01 3.44
CA VAL A 55 6.95 -5.40 3.11
C VAL A 55 6.57 -6.18 4.34
N ALA A 56 5.74 -7.21 4.14
CA ALA A 56 5.41 -8.21 5.14
C ALA A 56 6.26 -9.45 4.87
N GLU A 57 6.94 -9.92 5.89
CA GLU A 57 7.82 -11.09 5.83
C GLU A 57 7.34 -12.18 6.78
N PHE A 58 7.33 -13.39 6.28
CA PHE A 58 6.99 -14.59 7.05
C PHE A 58 7.97 -15.70 6.70
N GLU A 59 8.65 -16.21 7.71
CA GLU A 59 9.67 -17.26 7.55
C GLU A 59 10.72 -16.93 6.48
N GLY A 60 11.22 -15.68 6.50
CA GLY A 60 12.23 -15.21 5.56
C GLY A 60 11.73 -14.91 4.15
N ARG A 61 10.42 -14.91 3.94
CA ARG A 61 9.80 -14.76 2.63
C ARG A 61 8.88 -13.54 2.63
N VAL A 62 9.00 -12.71 1.61
CA VAL A 62 8.08 -11.57 1.41
C VAL A 62 6.74 -12.11 0.91
N ILE A 63 5.68 -11.81 1.67
CA ILE A 63 4.31 -12.28 1.39
C ILE A 63 3.33 -11.14 1.10
N GLY A 64 3.75 -9.89 1.24
CA GLY A 64 2.90 -8.74 0.98
C GLY A 64 3.69 -7.45 0.97
N PHE A 65 3.06 -6.39 0.50
CA PHE A 65 3.67 -5.06 0.40
C PHE A 65 2.62 -3.96 0.48
N ILE A 66 3.06 -2.78 0.86
CA ILE A 66 2.30 -1.54 0.71
C ILE A 66 3.24 -0.45 0.23
N LEU A 67 2.78 0.34 -0.74
CA LEU A 67 3.50 1.50 -1.26
C LEU A 67 2.61 2.72 -1.16
N GLY A 68 3.17 3.80 -0.66
CA GLY A 68 2.49 5.07 -0.61
C GLY A 68 3.45 6.24 -0.76
N GLU A 69 2.92 7.43 -0.59
CA GLU A 69 3.69 8.66 -0.70
C GLU A 69 3.13 9.72 0.23
N VAL A 70 3.93 10.74 0.47
CA VAL A 70 3.51 11.96 1.16
C VAL A 70 3.52 13.10 0.17
N SER A 71 2.40 13.77 0.04
CA SER A 71 2.23 14.92 -0.84
C SER A 71 1.17 15.84 -0.25
N GLY A 72 0.80 16.89 -0.98
CA GLY A 72 -0.25 17.79 -0.54
C GLY A 72 -0.35 19.02 -1.41
N GLY A 73 -1.39 19.80 -1.16
CA GLY A 73 -1.66 21.05 -1.88
C GLY A 73 -2.44 20.89 -3.17
N GLU A 74 -2.40 19.73 -3.82
CA GLU A 74 -3.16 19.48 -5.04
C GLU A 74 -4.65 19.30 -4.70
N PHE A 75 -5.51 19.72 -5.61
CA PHE A 75 -6.97 19.55 -5.49
C PHE A 75 -7.56 20.08 -4.16
N ASN A 76 -6.96 21.15 -3.61
CA ASN A 76 -7.36 21.75 -2.34
C ASN A 76 -7.26 20.80 -1.13
N VAL A 77 -6.47 19.74 -1.21
CA VAL A 77 -6.16 18.91 -0.05
C VAL A 77 -5.13 19.61 0.84
N PRO A 78 -5.02 19.26 2.13
CA PRO A 78 -4.02 19.83 3.04
C PRO A 78 -2.59 19.75 2.49
N ASP A 79 -1.73 20.64 3.00
CA ASP A 79 -0.34 20.74 2.53
C ASP A 79 0.48 19.46 2.73
N THR A 80 0.10 18.64 3.71
CA THR A 80 0.78 17.35 3.97
C THR A 80 -0.26 16.26 4.16
N VAL A 81 -0.35 15.38 3.20
CA VAL A 81 -1.23 14.21 3.25
C VAL A 81 -0.47 12.96 2.85
N GLY A 82 -0.96 11.82 3.31
CA GLY A 82 -0.45 10.53 2.89
C GLY A 82 -1.35 9.91 1.83
N TRP A 83 -0.78 9.14 0.95
CA TRP A 83 -1.49 8.37 -0.07
C TRP A 83 -1.04 6.93 -0.04
N ILE A 84 -1.99 6.00 -0.07
CA ILE A 84 -1.70 4.60 -0.36
C ILE A 84 -1.86 4.43 -1.87
N SER A 85 -0.75 4.12 -2.55
CA SER A 85 -0.72 3.98 -4.00
C SER A 85 -1.06 2.55 -4.44
N THR A 86 -0.54 1.56 -3.70
CA THR A 86 -0.81 0.15 -4.00
C THR A 86 -0.56 -0.71 -2.75
N ILE A 87 -1.33 -1.77 -2.63
CA ILE A 87 -1.19 -2.77 -1.58
C ILE A 87 -1.47 -4.14 -2.18
N GLY A 88 -0.71 -5.12 -1.80
CA GLY A 88 -0.91 -6.48 -2.28
C GLY A 88 -0.43 -7.52 -1.28
N VAL A 89 -1.12 -8.64 -1.24
CA VAL A 89 -0.76 -9.80 -0.43
C VAL A 89 -0.77 -11.01 -1.33
N ASP A 90 0.25 -11.85 -1.23
CA ASP A 90 0.31 -13.12 -1.95
C ASP A 90 -1.00 -13.88 -1.71
N PRO A 91 -1.67 -14.36 -2.78
CA PRO A 91 -2.94 -15.08 -2.65
C PRO A 91 -2.92 -16.24 -1.65
N ALA A 92 -1.77 -16.88 -1.47
CA ALA A 92 -1.60 -17.96 -0.49
C ALA A 92 -1.73 -17.49 0.97
N TYR A 93 -1.61 -16.20 1.22
CA TYR A 93 -1.62 -15.61 2.57
C TYR A 93 -2.71 -14.57 2.79
N GLN A 94 -3.64 -14.43 1.84
CA GLN A 94 -4.74 -13.47 1.94
C GLN A 94 -5.76 -13.88 3.03
N GLN A 95 -6.53 -12.88 3.50
CA GLN A 95 -7.59 -13.02 4.48
C GLN A 95 -7.11 -13.52 5.87
N GLN A 96 -5.86 -13.25 6.18
CA GLN A 96 -5.24 -13.63 7.45
C GLN A 96 -4.68 -12.43 8.24
N GLY A 97 -5.02 -11.21 7.82
CA GLY A 97 -4.63 -9.99 8.51
C GLY A 97 -3.36 -9.32 8.02
N VAL A 98 -2.72 -9.82 6.98
CA VAL A 98 -1.46 -9.25 6.47
C VAL A 98 -1.65 -7.83 5.93
N ALA A 99 -2.66 -7.60 5.08
CA ALA A 99 -2.96 -6.27 4.55
C ALA A 99 -3.28 -5.27 5.66
N ARG A 100 -4.02 -5.72 6.68
CA ARG A 100 -4.34 -4.88 7.84
C ARG A 100 -3.09 -4.48 8.61
N LYS A 101 -2.21 -5.43 8.86
CA LYS A 101 -0.95 -5.18 9.58
C LYS A 101 -0.03 -4.22 8.81
N LEU A 102 0.10 -4.41 7.49
CA LEU A 102 0.82 -3.50 6.60
C LEU A 102 0.24 -2.08 6.66
N SER A 103 -1.06 -1.95 6.53
CA SER A 103 -1.76 -0.66 6.54
C SER A 103 -1.63 0.05 7.87
N GLN A 104 -1.75 -0.67 8.98
CA GLN A 104 -1.59 -0.11 10.32
C GLN A 104 -0.18 0.44 10.56
N GLU A 105 0.84 -0.30 10.15
CA GLU A 105 2.23 0.16 10.28
C GLU A 105 2.51 1.37 9.37
N PHE A 106 2.02 1.34 8.14
CA PHE A 106 2.13 2.47 7.22
C PHE A 106 1.50 3.74 7.81
N ILE A 107 0.28 3.65 8.30
CA ILE A 107 -0.45 4.77 8.92
C ILE A 107 0.28 5.28 10.15
N LYS A 108 0.79 4.38 10.99
CA LYS A 108 1.58 4.74 12.16
C LYS A 108 2.83 5.53 11.78
N ASN A 109 3.54 5.11 10.74
CA ASN A 109 4.73 5.81 10.24
C ASN A 109 4.39 7.21 9.75
N LEU A 110 3.32 7.34 8.96
CA LEU A 110 2.86 8.64 8.47
C LEU A 110 2.47 9.57 9.62
N LYS A 111 1.76 9.03 10.59
CA LYS A 111 1.34 9.78 11.78
C LYS A 111 2.54 10.31 12.56
N SER A 112 3.63 9.54 12.64
CA SER A 112 4.85 9.94 13.36
C SER A 112 5.56 11.12 12.74
N ILE A 113 5.32 11.42 11.47
CA ILE A 113 5.90 12.58 10.76
C ILE A 113 4.91 13.72 10.56
N GLY A 114 3.76 13.69 11.25
CA GLY A 114 2.80 14.79 11.26
C GLY A 114 1.69 14.70 10.20
N VAL A 115 1.61 13.63 9.44
CA VAL A 115 0.49 13.41 8.50
C VAL A 115 -0.79 13.19 9.30
N THR A 116 -1.84 13.91 8.94
CA THR A 116 -3.13 13.85 9.64
C THR A 116 -4.25 13.22 8.80
N ILE A 117 -4.06 13.10 7.50
CA ILE A 117 -5.05 12.52 6.58
C ILE A 117 -4.33 11.58 5.63
N VAL A 118 -4.89 10.40 5.44
CA VAL A 118 -4.43 9.42 4.46
C VAL A 118 -5.53 9.18 3.45
N TYR A 119 -5.21 9.33 2.18
CA TYR A 119 -6.10 9.05 1.08
C TYR A 119 -5.71 7.77 0.35
N THR A 120 -6.67 7.16 -0.30
CA THR A 120 -6.43 6.13 -1.31
C THR A 120 -7.52 6.20 -2.37
N LEU A 121 -7.24 5.69 -3.56
CA LEU A 121 -8.21 5.59 -4.63
C LEU A 121 -8.54 4.12 -4.85
N VAL A 122 -9.81 3.81 -4.84
CA VAL A 122 -10.33 2.45 -5.04
C VAL A 122 -11.32 2.48 -6.18
N ASN A 123 -11.19 1.52 -7.11
CA ASN A 123 -12.20 1.34 -8.13
C ASN A 123 -13.54 1.04 -7.43
N TRP A 124 -14.55 1.80 -7.75
CA TRP A 124 -15.84 1.72 -7.06
C TRP A 124 -16.55 0.36 -7.26
N SER A 125 -16.14 -0.43 -8.23
CA SER A 125 -16.61 -1.80 -8.44
C SER A 125 -15.80 -2.85 -7.64
N ASP A 126 -14.72 -2.46 -6.99
CA ASP A 126 -13.90 -3.36 -6.16
C ASP A 126 -14.46 -3.39 -4.73
N TRP A 127 -15.51 -4.17 -4.56
CA TRP A 127 -16.24 -4.28 -3.29
C TRP A 127 -15.40 -4.82 -2.14
N ASP A 128 -14.48 -5.74 -2.42
CA ASP A 128 -13.62 -6.34 -1.39
C ASP A 128 -12.63 -5.32 -0.85
N LEU A 129 -12.01 -4.55 -1.73
CA LEU A 129 -11.08 -3.50 -1.35
C LEU A 129 -11.77 -2.35 -0.62
N LEU A 130 -12.96 -1.93 -1.10
CA LEU A 130 -13.77 -0.92 -0.43
C LEU A 130 -14.14 -1.37 0.99
N ARG A 131 -14.54 -2.62 1.15
CA ARG A 131 -14.89 -3.19 2.45
C ARG A 131 -13.68 -3.24 3.37
N PHE A 132 -12.52 -3.60 2.83
CA PHE A 132 -11.25 -3.63 3.58
C PHE A 132 -10.92 -2.24 4.14
N PHE A 133 -10.91 -1.21 3.29
CA PHE A 133 -10.57 0.14 3.75
C PHE A 133 -11.61 0.70 4.71
N ARG A 134 -12.88 0.40 4.50
CA ARG A 134 -13.93 0.78 5.44
C ARG A 134 -13.70 0.15 6.81
N ALA A 135 -13.34 -1.11 6.87
CA ALA A 135 -13.03 -1.79 8.13
C ALA A 135 -11.80 -1.19 8.82
N MET A 136 -10.88 -0.58 8.07
CA MET A 136 -9.73 0.15 8.59
C MET A 136 -10.05 1.56 9.08
N GLY A 137 -11.30 2.02 8.92
CA GLY A 137 -11.73 3.36 9.34
C GLY A 137 -11.76 4.40 8.23
N PHE A 138 -11.48 4.02 6.99
CA PHE A 138 -11.60 4.93 5.86
C PHE A 138 -13.07 5.21 5.54
N SER A 139 -13.33 6.45 5.14
CA SER A 139 -14.64 6.87 4.67
C SER A 139 -14.45 7.67 3.38
N ARG A 140 -15.55 7.97 2.71
CA ARG A 140 -15.51 8.77 1.49
C ARG A 140 -14.84 10.12 1.76
N GLY A 141 -13.76 10.43 1.04
CA GLY A 141 -12.89 11.57 1.27
C GLY A 141 -13.24 12.82 0.47
N GLY A 142 -14.51 13.16 0.33
CA GLY A 142 -14.92 14.38 -0.36
C GLY A 142 -15.76 14.13 -1.62
N GLU A 143 -15.84 15.14 -2.48
CA GLU A 143 -16.72 15.13 -3.66
C GLU A 143 -15.95 15.24 -4.97
N MET A 144 -14.72 14.71 -4.99
CA MET A 144 -13.92 14.72 -6.22
C MET A 144 -14.34 13.60 -7.15
N ILE A 145 -14.37 13.89 -8.45
CA ILE A 145 -14.61 12.90 -9.48
C ILE A 145 -13.38 12.79 -10.36
N ASN A 146 -13.09 11.59 -10.82
CA ASN A 146 -12.04 11.32 -11.80
C ASN A 146 -12.59 11.65 -13.19
N LEU A 147 -11.91 12.55 -13.89
CA LEU A 147 -12.25 12.90 -15.29
C LEU A 147 -11.21 12.30 -16.20
N GLU A 148 -11.67 11.74 -17.30
CA GLU A 148 -10.82 11.04 -18.27
C GLU A 148 -10.96 11.63 -19.67
N LEU A 149 -9.83 11.83 -20.35
CA LEU A 149 -9.79 12.16 -21.76
C LEU A 149 -8.90 11.13 -22.47
N ASN A 150 -9.50 10.37 -23.36
CA ASN A 150 -8.75 9.40 -24.16
C ASN A 150 -8.05 10.12 -25.33
N LEU A 151 -6.72 9.94 -25.43
CA LEU A 151 -5.90 10.60 -26.45
C LEU A 151 -5.54 9.70 -27.64
N THR A 152 -6.08 8.48 -27.69
CA THR A 152 -5.83 7.52 -28.79
C THR A 152 -6.98 7.45 -29.76
#